data_0da43d1061ecb7902122224c8c2f846f
#
_entry.id   0da43d1061ecb7902122224c8c2f846f
#
_cell.length_a   1.000
_cell.length_b   1.000
_cell.length_c   1.000
_cell.angle_alpha   90.00
_cell.angle_beta   90.00
_cell.angle_gamma   90.00
#
_symmetry.space_group_name_H-M   'P 1'
#
loop_
_entity.id
_entity.type
_entity.pdbx_description
1 polymer ?
#
loop_
_entity_poly.entity_id
_entity_poly.type
_entity_poly.pdbx_seq_one_letter_code
_entity_poly.pdbx_strand_id
1 'polypeptide(L)'
;MTEDHLFPRGLVRPGQRRVTKILQRIDPNFRGHRTTFLAQNGVVKATLCSDCNNRVLGADLDPALIDVYKAASAVLEKVRFPVVEPVQLTGVNINKVARAVAGHLIALDDKARHRHRMIRRLRRFVLKESAGLHPDLRFHMWLYPFSRQGMLSDLHHTEFGKTYDPLWISAFKTYPLAFAFSTEVQNPTYRLRGVIDLTQAVTTDTSGLYTVRVETKPIVDSNWPFAPHRNGAFLTGENGSVTTTPYQNKKPRP
;
A
#
# COMPACT_ATOMS: atom_id res chain seq x y z
N MET A 1 -7.26 -1.47 -21.42
CA MET A 1 -6.73 -1.61 -20.05
C MET A 1 -5.81 -2.81 -20.03
N THR A 2 -4.73 -2.74 -19.27
CA THR A 2 -3.76 -3.82 -19.11
C THR A 2 -3.87 -4.39 -17.70
N GLU A 3 -3.53 -5.68 -17.55
CA GLU A 3 -3.38 -6.28 -16.23
C GLU A 3 -2.17 -5.68 -15.51
N ASP A 4 -2.41 -5.15 -14.33
CA ASP A 4 -1.38 -4.63 -13.45
C ASP A 4 -1.29 -5.46 -12.17
N HIS A 5 -0.06 -5.74 -11.73
CA HIS A 5 0.18 -6.35 -10.43
C HIS A 5 -0.03 -5.32 -9.33
N LEU A 6 -0.97 -5.58 -8.43
CA LEU A 6 -1.23 -4.66 -7.32
C LEU A 6 0.01 -4.42 -6.44
N PHE A 7 0.87 -5.43 -6.30
CA PHE A 7 2.21 -5.25 -5.75
C PHE A 7 3.24 -5.38 -6.88
N PRO A 8 4.18 -4.43 -7.04
CA PRO A 8 5.24 -4.53 -8.03
C PRO A 8 5.95 -5.88 -8.00
N ARG A 9 6.20 -6.47 -9.16
CA ARG A 9 6.88 -7.78 -9.26
C ARG A 9 8.25 -7.81 -8.59
N GLY A 10 8.93 -6.67 -8.54
CA GLY A 10 10.21 -6.51 -7.85
C GLY A 10 10.12 -6.55 -6.33
N LEU A 11 8.93 -6.34 -5.75
CA LEU A 11 8.68 -6.41 -4.30
C LEU A 11 8.07 -7.75 -3.90
N VAL A 12 7.14 -8.25 -4.69
CA VAL A 12 6.40 -9.47 -4.39
C VAL A 12 6.46 -10.39 -5.60
N ARG A 13 7.18 -11.51 -5.44
CA ARG A 13 7.26 -12.50 -6.51
C ARG A 13 5.85 -13.01 -6.86
N PRO A 14 5.43 -12.89 -8.11
CA PRO A 14 4.15 -13.45 -8.55
C PRO A 14 4.11 -14.96 -8.34
N GLY A 15 2.94 -15.46 -7.97
CA GLY A 15 2.74 -16.89 -7.75
C GLY A 15 1.25 -17.19 -7.64
N GLN A 16 0.89 -18.46 -7.66
CA GLN A 16 -0.49 -18.89 -7.50
C GLN A 16 -1.03 -18.49 -6.12
N ARG A 17 -2.20 -17.88 -6.09
CA ARG A 17 -2.87 -17.45 -4.87
C ARG A 17 -4.34 -17.84 -4.87
N ARG A 18 -4.80 -18.31 -3.73
CA ARG A 18 -6.24 -18.47 -3.46
C ARG A 18 -6.78 -17.11 -3.03
N VAL A 19 -7.75 -16.60 -3.77
CA VAL A 19 -8.41 -15.31 -3.52
C VAL A 19 -9.79 -15.58 -2.97
N THR A 20 -10.15 -14.98 -1.84
CA THR A 20 -11.48 -15.10 -1.21
C THR A 20 -12.11 -13.72 -1.05
N LYS A 21 -13.29 -13.54 -1.60
CA LYS A 21 -14.12 -12.35 -1.43
C LYS A 21 -14.83 -12.40 -0.09
N ILE A 22 -14.45 -11.52 0.85
CA ILE A 22 -14.88 -11.63 2.25
C ILE A 22 -16.36 -11.34 2.41
N LEU A 23 -16.83 -10.21 1.90
CA LEU A 23 -18.22 -9.79 2.09
C LEU A 23 -19.20 -10.81 1.51
N GLN A 24 -18.90 -11.36 0.33
CA GLN A 24 -19.72 -12.37 -0.31
C GLN A 24 -19.73 -13.70 0.46
N ARG A 25 -18.66 -14.00 1.21
CA ARG A 25 -18.58 -15.22 2.01
C ARG A 25 -19.40 -15.15 3.29
N ILE A 26 -19.53 -13.95 3.87
CA ILE A 26 -20.27 -13.75 5.12
C ILE A 26 -21.74 -13.39 4.91
N ASP A 27 -22.14 -13.05 3.67
CA ASP A 27 -23.54 -12.75 3.34
C ASP A 27 -24.34 -14.06 3.16
N PRO A 28 -25.27 -14.38 4.06
CA PRO A 28 -26.07 -15.59 3.98
C PRO A 28 -27.03 -15.61 2.78
N ASN A 29 -27.32 -14.47 2.18
CA ASN A 29 -28.21 -14.33 1.02
C ASN A 29 -27.46 -14.33 -0.30
N PHE A 30 -26.12 -14.36 -0.29
CA PHE A 30 -25.33 -14.35 -1.50
C PHE A 30 -25.54 -15.64 -2.31
N ARG A 31 -26.17 -15.52 -3.47
CA ARG A 31 -26.46 -16.64 -4.40
C ARG A 31 -25.47 -16.71 -5.57
N GLY A 32 -24.46 -15.87 -5.59
CA GLY A 32 -23.47 -15.82 -6.67
C GLY A 32 -22.48 -16.98 -6.65
N HIS A 33 -21.95 -17.29 -7.84
CA HIS A 33 -20.97 -18.35 -8.01
C HIS A 33 -19.59 -17.96 -7.47
N ARG A 34 -19.02 -18.82 -6.64
CA ARG A 34 -17.61 -18.81 -6.16
C ARG A 34 -17.15 -17.55 -5.45
N THR A 35 -17.26 -17.56 -4.15
CA THR A 35 -16.58 -16.57 -3.27
C THR A 35 -15.06 -16.75 -3.24
N THR A 36 -14.55 -17.87 -3.73
CA THR A 36 -13.12 -18.22 -3.74
C THR A 36 -12.69 -18.72 -5.11
N PHE A 37 -11.57 -18.20 -5.62
CA PHE A 37 -10.98 -18.61 -6.90
C PHE A 37 -9.46 -18.64 -6.83
N LEU A 38 -8.82 -19.26 -7.83
CA LEU A 38 -7.37 -19.33 -7.96
C LEU A 38 -6.89 -18.28 -8.95
N ALA A 39 -6.01 -17.39 -8.48
CA ALA A 39 -5.27 -16.45 -9.31
C ALA A 39 -3.89 -17.06 -9.62
N GLN A 40 -3.54 -17.19 -10.91
CA GLN A 40 -2.32 -17.86 -11.34
C GLN A 40 -1.04 -17.03 -11.14
N ASN A 41 -1.13 -15.72 -11.39
CA ASN A 41 0.01 -14.80 -11.43
C ASN A 41 -0.03 -13.74 -10.32
N GLY A 42 -0.39 -14.13 -9.10
CA GLY A 42 -0.59 -13.17 -8.02
C GLY A 42 -1.94 -12.45 -8.14
N VAL A 43 -2.06 -11.28 -7.51
CA VAL A 43 -3.28 -10.47 -7.61
C VAL A 43 -3.04 -9.39 -8.65
N VAL A 44 -3.78 -9.48 -9.75
CA VAL A 44 -3.75 -8.52 -10.85
C VAL A 44 -5.12 -7.86 -11.01
N LYS A 45 -5.11 -6.63 -11.49
CA LYS A 45 -6.32 -5.91 -11.90
C LYS A 45 -6.08 -5.18 -13.23
N ALA A 46 -7.11 -5.15 -14.07
CA ALA A 46 -7.07 -4.41 -15.35
C ALA A 46 -7.71 -3.03 -15.18
N THR A 47 -7.08 -2.18 -14.38
CA THR A 47 -7.61 -0.86 -14.01
C THR A 47 -6.85 0.29 -14.67
N LEU A 48 -5.60 0.06 -15.07
CA LEU A 48 -4.75 1.06 -15.69
C LEU A 48 -4.69 0.90 -17.21
N CYS A 49 -4.46 2.01 -17.92
CA CYS A 49 -4.10 1.97 -19.33
C CYS A 49 -2.65 1.47 -19.50
N SER A 50 -2.30 1.01 -20.70
CA SER A 50 -0.94 0.50 -20.99
C SER A 50 0.15 1.53 -20.67
N ASP A 51 -0.05 2.80 -21.02
CA ASP A 51 0.90 3.86 -20.74
C ASP A 51 1.07 4.11 -19.23
N CYS A 52 -0.03 4.19 -18.49
CA CYS A 52 0.02 4.36 -17.03
C CYS A 52 0.71 3.17 -16.34
N ASN A 53 0.44 1.95 -16.78
CA ASN A 53 1.00 0.75 -16.18
C ASN A 53 2.49 0.57 -16.53
N ASN A 54 2.83 0.64 -17.81
CA ASN A 54 4.18 0.26 -18.27
C ASN A 54 5.18 1.43 -18.17
N ARG A 55 4.78 2.64 -18.62
CA ARG A 55 5.68 3.79 -18.65
C ARG A 55 5.69 4.54 -17.33
N VAL A 56 4.52 4.95 -16.84
CA VAL A 56 4.47 5.80 -15.63
C VAL A 56 4.83 5.00 -14.39
N LEU A 57 4.15 3.89 -14.11
CA LEU A 57 4.48 3.07 -12.94
C LEU A 57 5.72 2.22 -13.20
N GLY A 58 5.68 1.32 -14.15
CA GLY A 58 6.69 0.28 -14.31
C GLY A 58 8.09 0.80 -14.65
N ALA A 59 8.22 1.79 -15.55
CA ALA A 59 9.52 2.28 -15.98
C ALA A 59 10.05 3.46 -15.15
N ASP A 60 9.18 4.34 -14.65
CA ASP A 60 9.60 5.56 -13.97
C ASP A 60 9.49 5.50 -12.45
N LEU A 61 8.38 5.02 -11.91
CA LEU A 61 8.08 5.13 -10.47
C LEU A 61 8.44 3.88 -9.67
N ASP A 62 8.11 2.70 -10.16
CA ASP A 62 8.37 1.42 -9.45
C ASP A 62 9.85 1.17 -9.15
N PRO A 63 10.81 1.53 -10.01
CA PRO A 63 12.22 1.40 -9.67
C PRO A 63 12.58 2.08 -8.34
N ALA A 64 12.12 3.32 -8.10
CA ALA A 64 12.40 4.03 -6.87
C ALA A 64 11.75 3.36 -5.64
N LEU A 65 10.53 2.82 -5.80
CA LEU A 65 9.85 2.06 -4.76
C LEU A 65 10.60 0.76 -4.46
N ILE A 66 11.03 0.02 -5.48
CA ILE A 66 11.79 -1.22 -5.32
C ILE A 66 13.13 -0.96 -4.63
N ASP A 67 13.82 0.12 -4.99
CA ASP A 67 15.14 0.44 -4.43
C ASP A 67 15.07 0.80 -2.94
N VAL A 68 14.07 1.56 -2.50
CA VAL A 68 13.89 1.82 -1.06
C VAL A 68 13.58 0.55 -0.27
N TYR A 69 12.82 -0.38 -0.84
CA TYR A 69 12.56 -1.68 -0.22
C TYR A 69 13.82 -2.53 -0.12
N LYS A 70 14.64 -2.58 -1.18
CA LYS A 70 15.93 -3.29 -1.17
C LYS A 70 16.88 -2.68 -0.13
N ALA A 71 16.98 -1.35 -0.09
CA ALA A 71 17.80 -0.67 0.90
C ALA A 71 17.36 -0.99 2.33
N ALA A 72 16.06 -0.95 2.61
CA ALA A 72 15.52 -1.30 3.92
C ALA A 72 15.77 -2.78 4.27
N SER A 73 15.57 -3.71 3.34
CA SER A 73 15.87 -5.13 3.55
C SER A 73 17.34 -5.37 3.86
N ALA A 74 18.25 -4.77 3.08
CA ALA A 74 19.68 -4.94 3.26
C ALA A 74 20.19 -4.43 4.63
N VAL A 75 19.54 -3.38 5.15
CA VAL A 75 19.87 -2.88 6.50
C VAL A 75 19.32 -3.83 7.56
N LEU A 76 18.06 -4.26 7.44
CA LEU A 76 17.44 -5.16 8.41
C LEU A 76 18.12 -6.54 8.49
N GLU A 77 18.64 -7.05 7.38
CA GLU A 77 19.42 -8.30 7.37
C GLU A 77 20.74 -8.19 8.15
N LYS A 78 21.34 -7.00 8.21
CA LYS A 78 22.59 -6.76 8.96
C LYS A 78 22.33 -6.51 10.44
N VAL A 79 21.13 -6.19 10.79
CA VAL A 79 20.76 -5.84 12.15
C VAL A 79 20.53 -7.10 12.96
N ARG A 80 21.45 -7.39 13.91
CA ARG A 80 21.26 -8.42 14.94
C ARG A 80 20.47 -7.82 16.10
N PHE A 81 19.39 -8.48 16.47
CA PHE A 81 18.55 -8.05 17.61
C PHE A 81 19.33 -7.97 18.94
N PRO A 82 18.94 -7.02 19.82
CA PRO A 82 17.94 -5.96 19.65
C PRO A 82 18.53 -4.72 18.99
N VAL A 83 17.82 -4.18 18.00
CA VAL A 83 18.20 -2.90 17.40
C VAL A 83 17.61 -1.78 18.22
N VAL A 84 18.46 -1.00 18.80
CA VAL A 84 18.06 0.18 19.61
C VAL A 84 18.16 1.45 18.79
N GLU A 85 18.96 1.45 17.73
CA GLU A 85 19.23 2.65 16.92
C GLU A 85 18.35 2.71 15.66
N PRO A 86 17.90 3.92 15.30
CA PRO A 86 17.19 4.13 14.03
C PRO A 86 18.07 3.78 12.83
N VAL A 87 17.44 3.19 11.82
CA VAL A 87 18.08 2.87 10.56
C VAL A 87 18.03 4.07 9.64
N GLN A 88 19.12 4.35 8.94
CA GLN A 88 19.17 5.40 7.91
C GLN A 88 19.09 4.78 6.51
N LEU A 89 18.12 5.22 5.73
CA LEU A 89 17.99 4.93 4.32
C LEU A 89 18.43 6.15 3.53
N THR A 90 19.59 6.07 2.87
CA THR A 90 20.17 7.17 2.10
C THR A 90 19.83 7.07 0.62
N GLY A 91 19.82 8.21 -0.07
CA GLY A 91 19.57 8.26 -1.52
C GLY A 91 18.15 7.91 -1.94
N VAL A 92 17.15 8.12 -1.07
CA VAL A 92 15.76 7.78 -1.34
C VAL A 92 15.07 8.93 -2.09
N ASN A 93 14.52 8.62 -3.26
CA ASN A 93 13.66 9.55 -3.98
C ASN A 93 12.22 9.46 -3.43
N ILE A 94 11.93 10.25 -2.39
CA ILE A 94 10.64 10.23 -1.69
C ILE A 94 9.48 10.62 -2.61
N ASN A 95 9.69 11.54 -3.53
CA ASN A 95 8.65 11.96 -4.47
C ASN A 95 8.22 10.80 -5.38
N LYS A 96 9.17 10.11 -6.01
CA LYS A 96 8.87 8.94 -6.86
C LYS A 96 8.27 7.79 -6.06
N VAL A 97 8.77 7.52 -4.84
CA VAL A 97 8.19 6.51 -3.93
C VAL A 97 6.73 6.83 -3.61
N ALA A 98 6.43 8.08 -3.24
CA ALA A 98 5.06 8.50 -2.95
C ALA A 98 4.13 8.34 -4.16
N ARG A 99 4.62 8.73 -5.35
CA ARG A 99 3.84 8.57 -6.62
C ARG A 99 3.62 7.10 -6.98
N ALA A 100 4.61 6.22 -6.82
CA ALA A 100 4.47 4.79 -7.03
C ALA A 100 3.40 4.19 -6.10
N VAL A 101 3.51 4.46 -4.80
CA VAL A 101 2.51 4.02 -3.80
C VAL A 101 1.11 4.52 -4.14
N ALA A 102 0.97 5.81 -4.49
CA ALA A 102 -0.31 6.38 -4.92
C ALA A 102 -0.87 5.68 -6.17
N GLY A 103 -0.01 5.37 -7.14
CA GLY A 103 -0.38 4.69 -8.37
C GLY A 103 -0.96 3.30 -8.11
N HIS A 104 -0.31 2.49 -7.27
CA HIS A 104 -0.80 1.16 -6.87
C HIS A 104 -2.09 1.22 -6.05
N LEU A 105 -2.22 2.21 -5.17
CA LEU A 105 -3.48 2.43 -4.42
C LEU A 105 -4.64 2.79 -5.35
N ILE A 106 -4.39 3.61 -6.37
CA ILE A 106 -5.39 3.93 -7.41
C ILE A 106 -5.73 2.68 -8.24
N ALA A 107 -4.74 1.86 -8.57
CA ALA A 107 -4.94 0.62 -9.34
C ALA A 107 -5.76 -0.43 -8.57
N LEU A 108 -5.78 -0.37 -7.26
CA LEU A 108 -6.61 -1.27 -6.44
C LEU A 108 -8.11 -1.08 -6.70
N ASP A 109 -8.53 0.11 -7.09
CA ASP A 109 -9.94 0.44 -7.24
C ASP A 109 -10.30 0.79 -8.69
N ASP A 110 -11.08 -0.09 -9.35
CA ASP A 110 -11.51 0.05 -10.74
C ASP A 110 -12.63 1.07 -10.94
N LYS A 111 -13.40 1.37 -9.89
CA LYS A 111 -14.48 2.37 -9.91
C LYS A 111 -14.04 3.76 -9.42
N ALA A 112 -12.90 3.86 -8.80
CA ALA A 112 -12.33 5.12 -8.27
C ALA A 112 -12.13 6.21 -9.33
N ARG A 113 -12.47 5.94 -10.58
CA ARG A 113 -12.20 6.84 -11.70
C ARG A 113 -12.74 8.24 -11.49
N HIS A 114 -13.82 8.42 -10.73
CA HIS A 114 -14.52 9.70 -10.75
C HIS A 114 -15.21 10.14 -9.46
N ARG A 115 -15.30 9.35 -8.41
CA ARG A 115 -16.19 9.66 -7.30
C ARG A 115 -15.52 10.27 -6.07
N HIS A 116 -14.41 9.70 -5.61
CA HIS A 116 -13.85 10.21 -4.37
C HIS A 116 -12.83 11.33 -4.56
N ARG A 117 -12.98 12.40 -3.79
CA ARG A 117 -12.14 13.63 -3.87
C ARG A 117 -10.65 13.32 -3.67
N MET A 118 -10.30 12.47 -2.68
CA MET A 118 -8.90 12.18 -2.35
C MET A 118 -8.23 11.32 -3.41
N ILE A 119 -8.92 10.33 -3.97
CA ILE A 119 -8.40 9.52 -5.07
C ILE A 119 -8.15 10.38 -6.34
N ARG A 120 -9.01 11.35 -6.63
CA ARG A 120 -8.78 12.31 -7.73
C ARG A 120 -7.52 13.16 -7.48
N ARG A 121 -7.26 13.56 -6.24
CA ARG A 121 -6.06 14.30 -5.84
C ARG A 121 -4.80 13.44 -6.01
N LEU A 122 -4.82 12.19 -5.55
CA LEU A 122 -3.73 11.23 -5.77
C LEU A 122 -3.49 10.99 -7.26
N ARG A 123 -4.55 10.82 -8.05
CA ARG A 123 -4.41 10.64 -9.51
C ARG A 123 -3.74 11.84 -10.17
N ARG A 124 -4.13 13.07 -9.80
CA ARG A 124 -3.46 14.28 -10.30
C ARG A 124 -1.99 14.30 -9.92
N PHE A 125 -1.69 13.95 -8.68
CA PHE A 125 -0.32 13.85 -8.18
C PHE A 125 0.51 12.84 -8.98
N VAL A 126 0.00 11.65 -9.25
CA VAL A 126 0.71 10.62 -10.05
C VAL A 126 0.93 11.06 -11.50
N LEU A 127 -0.09 11.61 -12.16
CA LEU A 127 -0.07 11.85 -13.60
C LEU A 127 0.56 13.18 -14.02
N LYS A 128 0.67 14.14 -13.10
CA LYS A 128 1.28 15.45 -13.39
C LYS A 128 2.56 15.59 -12.58
N GLU A 129 3.70 15.48 -13.24
CA GLU A 129 5.01 15.60 -12.61
C GLU A 129 5.17 16.91 -11.84
N SER A 130 4.69 18.02 -12.39
CA SER A 130 4.68 19.33 -11.75
C SER A 130 3.69 19.49 -10.60
N ALA A 131 2.81 18.53 -10.34
CA ALA A 131 1.88 18.59 -9.23
C ALA A 131 2.56 18.10 -7.94
N GLY A 132 2.62 18.96 -6.93
CA GLY A 132 2.93 18.55 -5.55
C GLY A 132 1.80 17.72 -4.93
N LEU A 133 2.06 17.14 -3.78
CA LEU A 133 1.03 16.52 -2.95
C LEU A 133 0.02 17.60 -2.52
N HIS A 134 -1.26 17.24 -2.54
CA HIS A 134 -2.31 18.18 -2.14
C HIS A 134 -2.15 18.57 -0.66
N PRO A 135 -2.33 19.85 -0.26
CA PRO A 135 -2.13 20.29 1.12
C PRO A 135 -2.91 19.53 2.19
N ASP A 136 -4.11 19.01 1.84
CA ASP A 136 -4.92 18.20 2.75
C ASP A 136 -4.38 16.76 2.92
N LEU A 137 -3.38 16.35 2.16
CA LEU A 137 -2.83 15.01 2.21
C LEU A 137 -1.49 14.98 2.95
N ARG A 138 -1.29 13.94 3.72
CA ARG A 138 -0.04 13.58 4.38
C ARG A 138 0.46 12.26 3.84
N PHE A 139 1.77 12.12 3.72
CA PHE A 139 2.42 10.89 3.28
C PHE A 139 3.27 10.34 4.42
N HIS A 140 3.02 9.09 4.78
CA HIS A 140 3.63 8.43 5.93
C HIS A 140 4.37 7.17 5.52
N MET A 141 5.43 6.84 6.30
CA MET A 141 6.18 5.59 6.18
C MET A 141 6.45 5.00 7.57
N TRP A 142 6.53 3.67 7.65
CA TRP A 142 6.99 2.96 8.86
C TRP A 142 7.61 1.62 8.51
N LEU A 143 8.36 1.09 9.49
CA LEU A 143 8.92 -0.25 9.38
C LEU A 143 7.81 -1.29 9.53
N TYR A 144 7.76 -2.23 8.60
CA TYR A 144 6.77 -3.29 8.57
C TYR A 144 7.45 -4.67 8.47
N PRO A 145 7.90 -5.26 9.60
CA PRO A 145 8.72 -6.46 9.63
C PRO A 145 7.91 -7.76 9.49
N PHE A 146 6.76 -7.72 8.83
CA PHE A 146 5.85 -8.86 8.71
C PHE A 146 5.70 -9.33 7.28
N SER A 147 5.61 -10.65 7.09
CA SER A 147 5.39 -11.27 5.76
C SER A 147 3.97 -11.06 5.19
N ARG A 148 3.06 -10.50 5.98
CA ARG A 148 1.70 -10.18 5.57
C ARG A 148 1.69 -8.96 4.67
N GLN A 149 0.81 -8.96 3.67
CA GLN A 149 0.67 -7.85 2.73
C GLN A 149 -0.69 -7.18 2.91
N GLY A 150 -0.75 -5.90 2.67
CA GLY A 150 -2.01 -5.15 2.74
C GLY A 150 -2.05 -4.00 1.76
N MET A 151 -3.18 -3.83 1.12
CA MET A 151 -3.54 -2.61 0.42
C MET A 151 -4.94 -2.19 0.81
N LEU A 152 -5.05 -0.93 1.16
CA LEU A 152 -6.27 -0.29 1.59
C LEU A 152 -6.46 0.97 0.76
N SER A 153 -7.52 1.04 0.00
CA SER A 153 -7.87 2.24 -0.73
C SER A 153 -9.16 2.80 -0.17
N ASP A 154 -9.14 4.11 0.05
CA ASP A 154 -10.35 4.90 0.34
C ASP A 154 -11.10 4.50 1.62
N LEU A 155 -10.38 4.21 2.70
CA LEU A 155 -10.99 3.97 4.01
C LEU A 155 -11.30 5.30 4.70
N HIS A 156 -12.53 5.40 5.20
CA HIS A 156 -12.98 6.49 6.07
C HIS A 156 -13.19 5.98 7.49
N HIS A 157 -12.63 6.69 8.44
CA HIS A 157 -12.87 6.42 9.86
C HIS A 157 -13.60 7.63 10.48
N THR A 158 -14.78 7.36 11.02
CA THR A 158 -15.61 8.35 11.74
C THR A 158 -15.89 7.85 13.13
N GLU A 159 -15.85 8.73 14.13
CA GLU A 159 -16.42 8.45 15.45
C GLU A 159 -17.89 8.83 15.50
N PHE A 160 -18.73 7.90 15.94
CA PHE A 160 -20.16 8.18 16.15
C PHE A 160 -20.35 9.33 17.14
N GLY A 161 -21.17 10.30 16.76
CA GLY A 161 -21.55 11.42 17.61
C GLY A 161 -20.54 12.57 17.70
N LYS A 162 -19.46 12.56 16.90
CA LYS A 162 -18.50 13.67 16.81
C LYS A 162 -18.57 14.38 15.47
N THR A 163 -18.42 15.69 15.51
CA THR A 163 -18.51 16.62 14.36
C THR A 163 -17.18 16.80 13.62
N TYR A 164 -16.18 15.93 13.86
CA TYR A 164 -14.88 16.02 13.19
C TYR A 164 -14.95 15.48 11.76
N ASP A 165 -14.17 16.07 10.88
CA ASP A 165 -13.95 15.51 9.57
C ASP A 165 -13.43 14.08 9.68
N PRO A 166 -13.99 13.13 8.89
CA PRO A 166 -13.54 11.75 8.94
C PRO A 166 -12.07 11.66 8.53
N LEU A 167 -11.29 10.87 9.27
CA LEU A 167 -9.96 10.49 8.82
C LEU A 167 -10.12 9.67 7.55
N TRP A 168 -9.62 10.19 6.44
CA TRP A 168 -9.42 9.40 5.24
C TRP A 168 -8.02 8.80 5.23
N ILE A 169 -7.91 7.53 4.85
CA ILE A 169 -6.65 6.83 4.77
C ILE A 169 -6.62 5.82 3.63
N SER A 170 -5.48 5.75 2.96
CA SER A 170 -5.12 4.69 2.03
C SER A 170 -3.73 4.19 2.35
N ALA A 171 -3.54 2.87 2.39
CA ALA A 171 -2.27 2.27 2.84
C ALA A 171 -1.80 1.16 1.91
N PHE A 172 -0.48 1.09 1.75
CA PHE A 172 0.25 0.06 1.02
C PHE A 172 1.30 -0.53 1.94
N LYS A 173 1.24 -1.83 2.21
CA LYS A 173 2.20 -2.48 3.09
C LYS A 173 2.63 -3.84 2.58
N THR A 174 3.92 -4.03 2.59
CA THR A 174 4.60 -5.31 2.39
C THR A 174 5.94 -5.26 3.11
N TYR A 175 6.53 -6.41 3.42
CA TYR A 175 7.85 -6.43 4.04
C TYR A 175 8.89 -5.72 3.18
N PRO A 176 9.79 -4.90 3.74
CA PRO A 176 9.93 -4.52 5.15
C PRO A 176 9.34 -3.13 5.48
N LEU A 177 8.67 -2.47 4.55
CA LEU A 177 8.14 -1.11 4.72
C LEU A 177 6.63 -1.07 4.49
N ALA A 178 6.01 -0.08 5.11
CA ALA A 178 4.64 0.28 4.81
C ALA A 178 4.53 1.79 4.62
N PHE A 179 3.57 2.18 3.79
CA PHE A 179 3.27 3.58 3.45
C PHE A 179 1.78 3.85 3.58
N ALA A 180 1.43 5.08 3.89
CA ALA A 180 0.05 5.53 3.87
C ALA A 180 -0.07 6.97 3.40
N PHE A 181 -1.17 7.26 2.73
CA PHE A 181 -1.71 8.60 2.59
C PHE A 181 -2.87 8.77 3.57
N SER A 182 -2.93 9.91 4.23
CA SER A 182 -4.05 10.28 5.09
C SER A 182 -4.42 11.73 4.91
N THR A 183 -5.63 12.12 5.33
CA THR A 183 -5.94 13.52 5.58
C THR A 183 -5.29 13.99 6.87
N GLU A 184 -5.04 15.29 6.97
CA GLU A 184 -4.65 15.90 8.24
C GLU A 184 -5.79 15.74 9.24
N VAL A 185 -5.44 15.28 10.44
CA VAL A 185 -6.42 15.04 11.48
C VAL A 185 -6.31 16.14 12.53
N GLN A 186 -7.37 16.90 12.70
CA GLN A 186 -7.45 17.88 13.78
C GLN A 186 -7.53 17.23 15.16
N ASN A 187 -7.99 15.98 15.23
CA ASN A 187 -8.11 15.24 16.49
C ASN A 187 -6.80 14.50 16.82
N PRO A 188 -6.12 14.87 17.92
CA PRO A 188 -4.88 14.22 18.35
C PRO A 188 -5.02 12.72 18.68
N THR A 189 -6.23 12.22 18.91
CA THR A 189 -6.51 10.81 19.17
C THR A 189 -6.23 9.92 17.94
N TYR A 190 -6.31 10.48 16.75
CA TYR A 190 -6.07 9.75 15.47
C TYR A 190 -4.67 9.93 14.91
N ARG A 191 -3.75 10.49 15.66
CA ARG A 191 -2.35 10.56 15.20
C ARG A 191 -1.83 9.15 15.01
N LEU A 192 -1.36 8.88 13.78
CA LEU A 192 -0.63 7.66 13.47
C LEU A 192 0.66 7.65 14.29
N ARG A 193 0.67 6.98 15.43
CA ARG A 193 1.83 6.96 16.34
C ARG A 193 2.91 6.02 15.77
N GLY A 194 4.15 6.46 15.82
CA GLY A 194 5.31 5.66 15.38
C GLY A 194 5.50 5.60 13.87
N VAL A 195 4.74 6.36 13.10
CA VAL A 195 4.99 6.55 11.67
C VAL A 195 5.82 7.81 11.43
N ILE A 196 6.58 7.81 10.35
CA ILE A 196 7.38 8.94 9.90
C ILE A 196 6.54 9.74 8.91
N ASP A 197 6.35 11.03 9.18
CA ASP A 197 5.72 11.94 8.23
C ASP A 197 6.78 12.39 7.21
N LEU A 198 6.59 12.02 5.95
CA LEU A 198 7.43 12.37 4.82
C LEU A 198 6.82 13.46 3.93
N THR A 199 5.71 14.05 4.34
CA THR A 199 4.94 15.01 3.53
C THR A 199 5.80 16.15 3.00
N GLN A 200 6.68 16.70 3.84
CA GLN A 200 7.56 17.83 3.46
C GLN A 200 8.62 17.42 2.45
N ALA A 201 8.98 16.13 2.37
CA ALA A 201 9.92 15.62 1.38
C ALA A 201 9.26 15.29 0.02
N VAL A 202 7.93 15.31 -0.05
CA VAL A 202 7.18 15.13 -1.29
C VAL A 202 6.99 16.50 -1.97
N THR A 203 8.03 16.96 -2.62
CA THR A 203 8.06 18.24 -3.33
C THR A 203 7.65 18.10 -4.79
N THR A 204 7.66 19.18 -5.55
CA THR A 204 7.51 19.15 -7.01
C THR A 204 8.82 18.74 -7.71
N ASP A 205 9.95 18.77 -7.01
CA ASP A 205 11.21 18.26 -7.53
C ASP A 205 11.23 16.73 -7.46
N THR A 206 11.21 16.11 -8.64
CA THR A 206 11.24 14.65 -8.80
C THR A 206 12.65 14.07 -8.78
N SER A 207 13.69 14.90 -8.73
CA SER A 207 15.11 14.48 -8.69
C SER A 207 15.69 14.42 -7.29
N GLY A 208 15.06 15.06 -6.31
CA GLY A 208 15.56 15.16 -4.94
C GLY A 208 15.79 13.83 -4.25
N LEU A 209 16.97 13.65 -3.68
CA LEU A 209 17.34 12.46 -2.89
C LEU A 209 17.43 12.82 -1.42
N TYR A 210 16.87 11.99 -0.57
CA TYR A 210 16.75 12.20 0.86
C TYR A 210 17.42 11.09 1.66
N THR A 211 17.83 11.43 2.88
CA THR A 211 18.14 10.43 3.91
C THR A 211 16.96 10.34 4.86
N VAL A 212 16.38 9.14 4.96
CA VAL A 212 15.24 8.88 5.83
C VAL A 212 15.69 8.10 7.04
N ARG A 213 15.39 8.61 8.22
CA ARG A 213 15.63 7.93 9.49
C ARG A 213 14.39 7.13 9.86
N VAL A 214 14.56 5.81 9.90
CA VAL A 214 13.47 4.87 10.20
C VAL A 214 13.63 4.34 11.61
N GLU A 215 12.64 4.56 12.45
CA GLU A 215 12.60 4.00 13.79
C GLU A 215 12.41 2.47 13.72
N THR A 216 13.26 1.75 14.46
CA THR A 216 13.25 0.29 14.47
C THR A 216 12.27 -0.30 15.46
N LYS A 217 11.70 0.52 16.35
CA LYS A 217 10.64 0.08 17.24
C LYS A 217 9.41 -0.28 16.39
N PRO A 218 8.93 -1.53 16.46
CA PRO A 218 7.75 -1.92 15.72
C PRO A 218 6.57 -1.08 16.20
N ILE A 219 5.74 -0.64 15.25
CA ILE A 219 4.43 -0.07 15.59
C ILE A 219 3.64 -1.16 16.30
N VAL A 220 3.07 -0.78 17.43
CA VAL A 220 2.43 -1.70 18.41
C VAL A 220 1.33 -2.54 17.77
N ASP A 221 0.65 -2.04 16.73
CA ASP A 221 -0.38 -2.79 16.03
C ASP A 221 0.14 -3.40 14.72
N SER A 222 0.69 -4.60 14.85
CA SER A 222 1.14 -5.41 13.72
C SER A 222 0.03 -5.77 12.72
N ASN A 223 -1.23 -5.63 13.11
CA ASN A 223 -2.38 -5.98 12.29
C ASN A 223 -3.01 -4.77 11.59
N TRP A 224 -2.56 -3.56 11.91
CA TRP A 224 -3.12 -2.36 11.31
C TRP A 224 -2.42 -1.97 9.99
N PRO A 225 -3.13 -1.52 8.96
CA PRO A 225 -4.51 -1.88 8.68
C PRO A 225 -4.56 -3.35 8.24
N PHE A 226 -5.31 -4.15 8.90
CA PHE A 226 -5.63 -5.56 8.71
C PHE A 226 -4.64 -6.41 7.88
N ALA A 227 -4.20 -7.54 8.42
CA ALA A 227 -3.46 -8.56 7.67
C ALA A 227 -3.90 -9.94 8.13
N PRO A 228 -4.48 -10.76 7.24
CA PRO A 228 -5.22 -11.93 7.68
C PRO A 228 -4.35 -13.09 8.15
N HIS A 229 -3.28 -13.46 7.44
CA HIS A 229 -2.49 -14.65 7.75
C HIS A 229 -1.04 -14.51 7.27
N ARG A 230 -0.15 -15.40 7.73
CA ARG A 230 1.23 -15.51 7.23
C ARG A 230 1.24 -15.59 5.70
N ASN A 231 2.06 -14.77 5.06
CA ASN A 231 2.18 -14.68 3.60
C ASN A 231 0.86 -14.40 2.86
N GLY A 232 -0.19 -14.03 3.61
CA GLY A 232 -1.45 -13.60 3.04
C GLY A 232 -1.43 -12.13 2.65
N ALA A 233 -2.36 -11.73 1.81
CA ALA A 233 -2.64 -10.32 1.53
C ALA A 233 -4.11 -9.99 1.86
N PHE A 234 -4.32 -8.81 2.37
CA PHE A 234 -5.63 -8.20 2.54
C PHE A 234 -5.72 -6.97 1.63
N LEU A 235 -6.74 -6.96 0.79
CA LEU A 235 -6.96 -5.91 -0.19
C LEU A 235 -8.38 -5.40 -0.01
N THR A 236 -8.55 -4.13 0.24
CA THR A 236 -9.87 -3.51 0.35
C THR A 236 -9.91 -2.19 -0.39
N GLY A 237 -10.99 -1.96 -1.10
CA GLY A 237 -11.31 -0.77 -1.86
C GLY A 237 -12.81 -0.65 -2.03
N GLU A 238 -13.27 0.28 -2.84
CA GLU A 238 -14.69 0.57 -3.06
C GLU A 238 -15.51 -0.66 -3.49
N ASN A 239 -14.88 -1.60 -4.22
CA ASN A 239 -15.54 -2.82 -4.71
C ASN A 239 -15.51 -3.99 -3.73
N GLY A 240 -15.16 -3.73 -2.47
CA GLY A 240 -15.17 -4.73 -1.41
C GLY A 240 -13.78 -5.20 -0.98
N SER A 241 -13.78 -6.18 -0.12
CA SER A 241 -12.58 -6.71 0.53
C SER A 241 -12.30 -8.13 0.10
N VAL A 242 -11.03 -8.41 -0.22
CA VAL A 242 -10.56 -9.75 -0.54
C VAL A 242 -9.37 -10.13 0.33
N THR A 243 -9.29 -11.39 0.71
CA THR A 243 -8.08 -11.99 1.28
C THR A 243 -7.44 -12.91 0.27
N THR A 244 -6.12 -12.97 0.28
CA THR A 244 -5.40 -13.93 -0.54
C THR A 244 -4.40 -14.71 0.30
N THR A 245 -4.21 -15.99 -0.04
CA THR A 245 -3.15 -16.84 0.54
C THR A 245 -2.38 -17.52 -0.58
N PRO A 246 -1.07 -17.76 -0.41
CA PRO A 246 -0.32 -18.58 -1.37
C PRO A 246 -1.03 -19.93 -1.58
N TYR A 247 -1.16 -20.34 -2.81
CA TYR A 247 -1.69 -21.65 -3.14
C TYR A 247 -0.54 -22.66 -3.11
N GLN A 248 -0.62 -23.60 -2.19
CA GLN A 248 0.26 -24.74 -2.15
C GLN A 248 -0.49 -25.95 -2.70
N ASN A 249 -0.02 -26.47 -3.83
CA ASN A 249 -0.46 -27.78 -4.27
C ASN A 249 0.01 -28.80 -3.22
N LYS A 250 -0.87 -29.17 -2.30
CA LYS A 250 -0.59 -30.32 -1.45
C LYS A 250 -0.58 -31.53 -2.38
N LYS A 251 0.62 -31.98 -2.80
CA LYS A 251 0.74 -33.34 -3.31
C LYS A 251 0.09 -34.26 -2.26
N PRO A 252 -0.80 -35.16 -2.65
CA PRO A 252 -1.25 -36.18 -1.72
C PRO A 252 0.02 -36.84 -1.15
N ARG A 253 0.09 -36.95 0.16
CA ARG A 253 1.15 -37.72 0.80
C ARG A 253 0.94 -39.16 0.32
N PRO A 254 1.98 -39.84 -0.14
CA PRO A 254 1.90 -41.24 -0.52
C PRO A 254 1.43 -42.09 0.66
#